data_3f7df1db65123cf50e506b7e618a8aca
#
_entry.id   3f7df1db65123cf50e506b7e618a8aca
#
_cell.length_a   1.000
_cell.length_b   1.000
_cell.length_c   1.000
_cell.angle_alpha   90.00
_cell.angle_beta   90.00
_cell.angle_gamma   90.00
#
_symmetry.space_group_name_H-M   'P 1'
#
loop_
_entity.id
_entity.type
_entity.pdbx_description
1 polymer ?
#
loop_
_entity_poly.entity_id
_entity_poly.type
_entity_poly.pdbx_seq_one_letter_code
_entity_poly.pdbx_strand_id
1 'polypeptide(L)'
;MDVSGPSSPRRTIRRPALISLMLGLTLCLFCLIPGKAQAQTPSPLSEWQYSAGVLLRSKFENPLPTWDVSVGAATSLQPRYVGSSEYHVQPGINLDVRYKDIAFFSMGEGLGVNLLRGENFRAGVALGFDVGRDQDDSSQLRGLGDISPAPEAKVFAEYTIFPVVLRTAVRRGFGGNNGWVGDISAYLPVAGSERFFVFVGPTATYADSSYMRRYFGINPNQSIRSGYRQFTPGSGFSSAGFGSSAVWFWTEHWFMTADGAYQRLLGDAADSPITRAHSQLTLNLSVAYRF
;
A
#
# COMPACT_ATOMS: atom_id res chain seq x y z
N MET A 1 -44.19 54.58 16.32
CA MET A 1 -44.04 53.55 17.36
C MET A 1 -43.21 52.43 16.80
N ASP A 2 -41.94 52.50 17.14
CA ASP A 2 -40.88 51.61 16.65
C ASP A 2 -40.69 50.49 17.68
N VAL A 3 -40.81 49.24 17.26
CA VAL A 3 -40.58 48.09 18.15
C VAL A 3 -39.49 47.28 17.55
N SER A 4 -38.23 47.55 17.96
CA SER A 4 -37.07 46.76 17.73
C SER A 4 -36.98 45.57 18.68
N GLY A 5 -37.11 44.33 18.19
CA GLY A 5 -36.87 43.10 18.94
C GLY A 5 -35.37 42.71 18.95
N PRO A 6 -34.89 42.09 20.02
CA PRO A 6 -33.45 41.81 20.16
C PRO A 6 -33.01 40.60 19.33
N SER A 7 -31.92 40.77 18.56
CA SER A 7 -31.22 39.73 17.83
C SER A 7 -30.41 38.83 18.76
N SER A 8 -30.70 37.55 18.76
CA SER A 8 -29.92 36.52 19.48
C SER A 8 -28.58 36.25 18.79
N PRO A 9 -27.46 36.11 19.52
CA PRO A 9 -26.16 35.80 18.92
C PRO A 9 -26.10 34.32 18.55
N ARG A 10 -25.89 34.04 17.28
CA ARG A 10 -25.52 32.69 16.77
C ARG A 10 -24.16 32.31 17.33
N ARG A 11 -24.11 31.31 18.22
CA ARG A 11 -22.87 30.68 18.67
C ARG A 11 -22.26 29.91 17.53
N THR A 12 -21.22 30.44 16.90
CA THR A 12 -20.34 29.71 16.01
C THR A 12 -19.50 28.72 16.84
N ILE A 13 -19.84 27.44 16.76
CA ILE A 13 -19.03 26.36 17.35
C ILE A 13 -17.70 26.32 16.59
N ARG A 14 -16.61 26.63 17.29
CA ARG A 14 -15.24 26.63 16.75
C ARG A 14 -14.83 25.18 16.42
N ARG A 15 -14.87 24.85 15.15
CA ARG A 15 -14.45 23.54 14.60
C ARG A 15 -12.99 23.11 14.87
N PRO A 16 -12.00 23.98 15.21
CA PRO A 16 -10.61 23.53 15.44
C PRO A 16 -10.40 22.70 16.70
N ALA A 17 -11.26 22.81 17.73
CA ALA A 17 -11.08 22.06 18.98
C ALA A 17 -11.40 20.56 18.85
N LEU A 18 -12.32 20.20 17.96
CA LEU A 18 -12.68 18.80 17.71
C LEU A 18 -11.59 18.05 16.92
N ILE A 19 -10.94 18.74 15.98
CA ILE A 19 -9.85 18.17 15.19
C ILE A 19 -8.62 17.90 16.08
N SER A 20 -8.29 18.82 16.98
CA SER A 20 -7.18 18.65 17.94
C SER A 20 -7.44 17.53 18.95
N LEU A 21 -8.70 17.34 19.38
CA LEU A 21 -9.07 16.26 20.29
C LEU A 21 -9.02 14.89 19.62
N MET A 22 -9.45 14.80 18.37
CA MET A 22 -9.38 13.56 17.60
C MET A 22 -7.94 13.19 17.25
N LEU A 23 -7.09 14.16 16.87
CA LEU A 23 -5.68 13.91 16.62
C LEU A 23 -4.95 13.42 17.88
N GLY A 24 -5.26 14.01 19.03
CA GLY A 24 -4.72 13.59 20.33
C GLY A 24 -5.17 12.17 20.74
N LEU A 25 -6.42 11.80 20.50
CA LEU A 25 -6.95 10.47 20.83
C LEU A 25 -6.35 9.40 19.92
N THR A 26 -6.13 9.71 18.63
CA THR A 26 -5.51 8.78 17.66
C THR A 26 -4.03 8.56 17.99
N LEU A 27 -3.31 9.59 18.42
CA LEU A 27 -1.91 9.49 18.85
C LEU A 27 -1.74 8.66 20.14
N CYS A 28 -2.68 8.77 21.07
CA CYS A 28 -2.68 7.96 22.29
C CYS A 28 -3.04 6.49 22.05
N LEU A 29 -3.89 6.18 21.07
CA LEU A 29 -4.18 4.78 20.69
C LEU A 29 -2.95 4.09 20.08
N PHE A 30 -2.06 4.83 19.44
CA PHE A 30 -0.79 4.33 18.89
C PHE A 30 0.19 3.83 19.97
N CYS A 31 0.14 4.41 21.18
CA CYS A 31 1.01 4.04 22.29
C CYS A 31 0.54 2.81 23.09
N LEU A 32 -0.66 2.29 22.82
CA LEU A 32 -1.28 1.20 23.60
C LEU A 32 -1.27 -0.16 22.89
N ILE A 33 -0.67 -0.28 21.69
CA ILE A 33 -0.51 -1.57 21.02
C ILE A 33 0.93 -2.06 21.25
N PRO A 34 1.20 -2.91 22.28
CA PRO A 34 2.47 -3.58 22.41
C PRO A 34 2.48 -4.80 21.47
N GLY A 35 2.51 -4.55 20.20
CA GLY A 35 2.73 -5.53 19.16
C GLY A 35 3.66 -4.91 18.14
N LYS A 36 4.71 -5.62 17.74
CA LYS A 36 5.54 -5.23 16.61
C LYS A 36 4.58 -4.91 15.44
N ALA A 37 4.33 -3.62 15.17
CA ALA A 37 3.58 -3.20 13.99
C ALA A 37 4.43 -3.58 12.79
N GLN A 38 4.22 -4.76 12.27
CA GLN A 38 4.80 -5.17 11.00
C GLN A 38 3.97 -4.47 9.93
N ALA A 39 4.47 -3.37 9.43
CA ALA A 39 3.90 -2.77 8.26
C ALA A 39 4.15 -3.70 7.07
N GLN A 40 3.17 -3.84 6.20
CA GLN A 40 3.25 -4.69 5.01
C GLN A 40 4.34 -4.21 4.06
N THR A 41 5.06 -5.15 3.46
CA THR A 41 5.80 -4.85 2.23
C THR A 41 4.80 -4.27 1.22
N PRO A 42 5.01 -3.05 0.70
CA PRO A 42 4.09 -2.47 -0.26
C PRO A 42 3.94 -3.43 -1.44
N SER A 43 2.79 -4.07 -1.54
CA SER A 43 2.46 -4.78 -2.75
C SER A 43 1.96 -3.76 -3.78
N PRO A 44 2.20 -3.94 -5.07
CA PRO A 44 1.63 -3.09 -6.11
C PRO A 44 0.13 -2.86 -5.94
N LEU A 45 -0.55 -3.76 -5.28
CA LEU A 45 -1.99 -3.74 -5.04
C LEU A 45 -2.43 -2.81 -3.91
N SER A 46 -1.64 -2.67 -2.84
CA SER A 46 -1.93 -1.67 -1.82
C SER A 46 -1.83 -0.25 -2.37
N GLU A 47 -1.07 -0.07 -3.44
CA GLU A 47 -0.97 1.20 -4.15
C GLU A 47 -2.17 1.46 -5.07
N TRP A 48 -2.83 0.43 -5.62
CA TRP A 48 -3.96 0.60 -6.53
C TRP A 48 -5.16 1.28 -5.88
N GLN A 49 -5.45 0.96 -4.64
CA GLN A 49 -6.55 1.58 -3.89
C GLN A 49 -6.47 3.10 -3.91
N TYR A 50 -5.27 3.61 -3.78
CA TYR A 50 -5.02 5.03 -3.59
C TYR A 50 -4.80 5.74 -4.92
N SER A 51 -4.08 5.14 -5.85
CA SER A 51 -3.72 5.80 -7.10
C SER A 51 -4.80 5.73 -8.17
N ALA A 52 -5.48 4.58 -8.31
CA ALA A 52 -6.57 4.41 -9.29
C ALA A 52 -7.69 5.41 -9.06
N GLY A 53 -8.03 5.63 -7.79
CA GLY A 53 -9.10 6.55 -7.41
C GLY A 53 -8.83 7.98 -7.84
N VAL A 54 -7.60 8.48 -7.80
CA VAL A 54 -7.32 9.90 -8.06
C VAL A 54 -7.44 10.26 -9.54
N LEU A 55 -6.84 9.48 -10.44
CA LEU A 55 -6.92 9.78 -11.89
C LEU A 55 -8.33 9.60 -12.44
N LEU A 56 -9.05 8.58 -12.02
CA LEU A 56 -10.44 8.40 -12.42
C LEU A 56 -11.33 9.46 -11.79
N ARG A 57 -11.10 9.76 -10.52
CA ARG A 57 -11.87 10.76 -9.80
C ARG A 57 -11.71 12.16 -10.39
N SER A 58 -10.50 12.56 -10.81
CA SER A 58 -10.26 13.87 -11.43
C SER A 58 -11.01 14.06 -12.75
N LYS A 59 -11.45 12.97 -13.40
CA LYS A 59 -12.30 13.03 -14.59
C LYS A 59 -13.79 13.24 -14.27
N PHE A 60 -14.21 12.91 -13.05
CA PHE A 60 -15.61 13.00 -12.61
C PHE A 60 -15.84 14.09 -11.57
N GLU A 61 -14.83 14.46 -10.80
CA GLU A 61 -14.84 15.52 -9.80
C GLU A 61 -13.89 16.65 -10.20
N ASN A 62 -14.41 17.69 -10.78
CA ASN A 62 -13.60 18.87 -11.12
C ASN A 62 -14.30 20.15 -10.59
N PRO A 63 -13.68 20.95 -9.69
CA PRO A 63 -12.30 20.81 -9.19
C PRO A 63 -12.17 19.76 -8.06
N LEU A 64 -10.98 19.15 -7.97
CA LEU A 64 -10.64 18.26 -6.84
C LEU A 64 -10.68 19.05 -5.52
N PRO A 65 -11.08 18.39 -4.40
CA PRO A 65 -11.03 19.03 -3.09
C PRO A 65 -9.61 19.47 -2.74
N THR A 66 -9.48 20.58 -2.01
CA THR A 66 -8.15 21.08 -1.58
C THR A 66 -7.47 20.07 -0.66
N TRP A 67 -8.21 19.50 0.26
CA TRP A 67 -7.79 18.41 1.14
C TRP A 67 -8.77 17.25 1.01
N ASP A 68 -8.23 16.06 0.90
CA ASP A 68 -8.96 14.80 0.95
C ASP A 68 -8.28 13.95 2.01
N VAL A 69 -8.98 13.70 3.09
CA VAL A 69 -8.45 12.98 4.25
C VAL A 69 -9.37 11.83 4.58
N SER A 70 -8.82 10.63 4.61
CA SER A 70 -9.54 9.46 5.09
C SER A 70 -8.77 8.75 6.20
N VAL A 71 -9.49 8.30 7.22
CA VAL A 71 -8.95 7.58 8.37
C VAL A 71 -9.85 6.40 8.70
N GLY A 72 -9.25 5.25 8.95
CA GLY A 72 -10.01 4.04 9.25
C GLY A 72 -9.18 2.91 9.81
N ALA A 73 -9.85 1.78 9.98
CA ALA A 73 -9.24 0.51 10.36
C ALA A 73 -9.13 -0.40 9.14
N ALA A 74 -8.09 -1.20 9.11
CA ALA A 74 -7.85 -2.20 8.08
C ALA A 74 -7.48 -3.54 8.70
N THR A 75 -7.67 -4.60 7.94
CA THR A 75 -7.15 -5.92 8.25
C THR A 75 -6.71 -6.60 6.96
N SER A 76 -5.62 -7.35 7.03
CA SER A 76 -5.12 -8.10 5.88
C SER A 76 -4.90 -9.55 6.24
N LEU A 77 -5.19 -10.44 5.29
CA LEU A 77 -4.78 -11.82 5.27
C LEU A 77 -3.65 -11.94 4.24
N GLN A 78 -2.47 -12.34 4.68
CA GLN A 78 -1.29 -12.42 3.83
C GLN A 78 -0.36 -13.56 4.24
N PRO A 79 0.52 -14.03 3.33
CA PRO A 79 1.57 -14.97 3.70
C PRO A 79 2.49 -14.38 4.78
N ARG A 80 2.99 -15.22 5.70
CA ARG A 80 3.92 -14.78 6.75
C ARG A 80 5.21 -14.15 6.21
N TYR A 81 5.66 -14.61 5.05
CA TYR A 81 6.74 -14.02 4.26
C TYR A 81 6.49 -14.35 2.78
N VAL A 82 7.13 -13.65 1.87
CA VAL A 82 7.02 -13.91 0.43
C VAL A 82 7.56 -15.30 0.10
N GLY A 83 6.70 -16.20 -0.37
CA GLY A 83 7.00 -17.61 -0.60
C GLY A 83 6.49 -18.54 0.51
N SER A 84 5.89 -18.02 1.58
CA SER A 84 5.30 -18.84 2.65
C SER A 84 4.03 -19.54 2.20
N SER A 85 3.82 -20.78 2.68
CA SER A 85 2.53 -21.47 2.64
C SER A 85 1.65 -21.18 3.86
N GLU A 86 2.20 -20.52 4.88
CA GLU A 86 1.49 -20.14 6.10
C GLU A 86 0.97 -18.69 5.96
N TYR A 87 -0.23 -18.47 6.46
CA TYR A 87 -0.91 -17.19 6.42
C TYR A 87 -1.14 -16.63 7.82
N HIS A 88 -1.26 -15.34 7.91
CA HIS A 88 -1.66 -14.65 9.14
C HIS A 88 -2.60 -13.49 8.83
N VAL A 89 -3.40 -13.15 9.81
CA VAL A 89 -4.24 -11.96 9.80
C VAL A 89 -3.50 -10.86 10.53
N GLN A 90 -3.40 -9.69 9.90
CA GLN A 90 -2.72 -8.53 10.47
C GLN A 90 -3.67 -7.34 10.52
N PRO A 91 -3.94 -6.80 11.72
CA PRO A 91 -4.66 -5.55 11.85
C PRO A 91 -3.78 -4.38 11.38
N GLY A 92 -4.41 -3.35 10.84
CA GLY A 92 -3.75 -2.16 10.36
C GLY A 92 -4.65 -0.94 10.44
N ILE A 93 -4.13 0.17 9.98
CA ILE A 93 -4.87 1.42 9.83
C ILE A 93 -4.95 1.78 8.35
N ASN A 94 -6.06 2.41 7.97
CA ASN A 94 -6.19 3.08 6.71
C ASN A 94 -6.02 4.57 6.96
N LEU A 95 -4.99 5.16 6.40
CA LEU A 95 -4.74 6.61 6.45
C LEU A 95 -4.32 7.07 5.06
N ASP A 96 -5.12 7.98 4.51
CA ASP A 96 -4.81 8.65 3.24
C ASP A 96 -5.07 10.15 3.41
N VAL A 97 -4.07 10.94 3.09
CA VAL A 97 -4.12 12.41 3.13
C VAL A 97 -3.62 12.94 1.80
N ARG A 98 -4.45 13.70 1.10
CA ARG A 98 -4.10 14.29 -0.19
C ARG A 98 -4.33 15.79 -0.18
N TYR A 99 -3.39 16.52 -0.74
CA TYR A 99 -3.50 17.94 -1.01
C TYR A 99 -3.65 18.15 -2.52
N LYS A 100 -4.89 18.36 -2.96
CA LYS A 100 -5.25 18.40 -4.39
C LYS A 100 -4.68 17.15 -5.10
N ASP A 101 -4.07 17.32 -6.26
CA ASP A 101 -3.27 16.31 -6.95
C ASP A 101 -1.76 16.65 -6.89
N ILE A 102 -1.31 17.29 -5.79
CA ILE A 102 0.08 17.76 -5.67
C ILE A 102 0.88 16.86 -4.77
N ALA A 103 0.39 16.62 -3.56
CA ALA A 103 1.10 15.86 -2.53
C ALA A 103 0.16 14.85 -1.87
N PHE A 104 0.72 13.77 -1.38
CA PHE A 104 -0.03 12.74 -0.70
C PHE A 104 0.80 12.07 0.40
N PHE A 105 0.09 11.56 1.38
CA PHE A 105 0.61 10.61 2.34
C PHE A 105 -0.42 9.49 2.53
N SER A 106 -0.03 8.26 2.28
CA SER A 106 -0.87 7.10 2.54
C SER A 106 -0.06 5.93 3.05
N MET A 107 -0.74 5.00 3.74
CA MET A 107 -0.09 3.78 4.23
C MET A 107 0.41 2.89 3.10
N GLY A 108 -0.20 2.94 1.91
CA GLY A 108 0.18 2.12 0.76
C GLY A 108 1.23 2.77 -0.15
N GLU A 109 1.14 4.08 -0.39
CA GLU A 109 2.02 4.78 -1.33
C GLU A 109 3.22 5.45 -0.64
N GLY A 110 3.12 5.73 0.67
CA GLY A 110 4.08 6.52 1.41
C GLY A 110 3.82 8.02 1.31
N LEU A 111 4.85 8.83 1.57
CA LEU A 111 4.82 10.28 1.44
C LEU A 111 5.35 10.68 0.06
N GLY A 112 4.55 11.33 -0.76
CA GLY A 112 4.95 11.64 -2.12
C GLY A 112 4.40 12.94 -2.68
N VAL A 113 4.95 13.30 -3.83
CA VAL A 113 4.55 14.47 -4.62
C VAL A 113 4.42 14.10 -6.09
N ASN A 114 3.38 14.61 -6.73
CA ASN A 114 3.15 14.50 -8.16
C ASN A 114 3.84 15.67 -8.86
N LEU A 115 4.99 15.42 -9.45
CA LEU A 115 5.82 16.42 -10.12
C LEU A 115 5.27 16.79 -11.49
N LEU A 116 4.82 15.79 -12.24
CA LEU A 116 4.20 15.96 -13.55
C LEU A 116 2.74 15.53 -13.48
N ARG A 117 1.85 16.36 -14.00
CA ARG A 117 0.40 16.17 -13.95
C ARG A 117 -0.23 16.63 -15.24
N GLY A 118 -1.16 15.86 -15.75
CA GLY A 118 -1.94 16.18 -16.94
C GLY A 118 -3.28 15.44 -16.91
N GLU A 119 -4.11 15.66 -17.91
CA GLU A 119 -5.45 15.04 -17.98
C GLU A 119 -5.40 13.50 -17.95
N ASN A 120 -4.38 12.91 -18.54
CA ASN A 120 -4.25 11.48 -18.70
C ASN A 120 -2.99 10.90 -18.06
N PHE A 121 -2.13 11.71 -17.46
CA PHE A 121 -0.89 11.21 -16.87
C PHE A 121 -0.57 11.88 -15.55
N ARG A 122 0.17 11.17 -14.75
CA ARG A 122 0.74 11.62 -13.50
C ARG A 122 2.08 10.92 -13.31
N ALA A 123 3.09 11.68 -12.89
CA ALA A 123 4.37 11.10 -12.49
C ALA A 123 4.94 11.86 -11.30
N GLY A 124 5.61 11.15 -10.41
CA GLY A 124 6.10 11.73 -9.17
C GLY A 124 7.13 10.87 -8.47
N VAL A 125 7.44 11.32 -7.27
CA VAL A 125 8.36 10.65 -6.36
C VAL A 125 7.69 10.45 -5.01
N ALA A 126 8.10 9.40 -4.30
CA ALA A 126 7.61 9.13 -2.96
C ALA A 126 8.71 8.51 -2.09
N LEU A 127 8.54 8.66 -0.80
CA LEU A 127 9.29 7.95 0.24
C LEU A 127 8.35 6.92 0.87
N GLY A 128 8.71 5.67 0.74
CA GLY A 128 8.04 4.53 1.34
C GLY A 128 8.90 3.89 2.40
N PHE A 129 8.49 2.69 2.80
CA PHE A 129 9.16 1.93 3.83
C PHE A 129 9.04 0.44 3.55
N ASP A 130 10.18 -0.26 3.49
CA ASP A 130 10.23 -1.72 3.49
C ASP A 130 10.30 -2.21 4.92
N VAL A 131 9.38 -3.04 5.32
CA VAL A 131 9.30 -3.55 6.70
C VAL A 131 10.30 -4.65 6.99
N GLY A 132 10.94 -5.19 5.94
CA GLY A 132 11.88 -6.27 6.08
C GLY A 132 11.21 -7.63 6.35
N ARG A 133 11.91 -8.50 7.09
CA ARG A 133 11.47 -9.85 7.43
C ARG A 133 12.16 -10.30 8.71
N ASP A 134 11.40 -10.78 9.68
CA ASP A 134 11.94 -11.38 10.91
C ASP A 134 12.06 -12.91 10.73
N GLN A 135 13.16 -13.50 11.15
CA GLN A 135 13.34 -14.96 11.09
C GLN A 135 12.38 -15.70 12.01
N ASP A 136 11.81 -15.05 13.01
CA ASP A 136 10.85 -15.62 13.93
C ASP A 136 9.41 -15.63 13.38
N ASP A 137 9.16 -14.97 12.23
CA ASP A 137 7.84 -14.97 11.58
C ASP A 137 7.40 -16.38 11.13
N SER A 138 8.35 -17.26 10.84
CA SER A 138 8.08 -18.66 10.50
C SER A 138 9.25 -19.56 10.85
N SER A 139 8.95 -20.80 11.24
CA SER A 139 9.97 -21.84 11.46
C SER A 139 10.88 -22.09 10.25
N GLN A 140 10.37 -21.79 9.04
CA GLN A 140 11.10 -21.92 7.78
C GLN A 140 12.21 -20.86 7.61
N LEU A 141 12.17 -19.78 8.36
CA LEU A 141 13.15 -18.69 8.29
C LEU A 141 14.27 -18.79 9.32
N ARG A 142 14.18 -19.73 10.25
CA ARG A 142 15.17 -19.90 11.33
C ARG A 142 16.58 -20.11 10.79
N GLY A 143 17.53 -19.38 11.34
CA GLY A 143 18.94 -19.42 10.92
C GLY A 143 19.28 -18.56 9.70
N LEU A 144 18.27 -17.95 9.04
CA LEU A 144 18.50 -17.03 7.92
C LEU A 144 18.81 -15.60 8.38
N GLY A 145 18.44 -15.26 9.63
CA GLY A 145 18.56 -13.91 10.17
C GLY A 145 17.52 -12.95 9.61
N ASP A 146 17.47 -11.78 10.22
CA ASP A 146 16.49 -10.76 9.93
C ASP A 146 16.89 -9.89 8.73
N ILE A 147 15.89 -9.37 8.06
CA ILE A 147 16.03 -8.26 7.12
C ILE A 147 15.46 -7.04 7.83
N SER A 148 16.34 -6.11 8.21
CA SER A 148 15.92 -4.92 8.94
C SER A 148 14.97 -4.06 8.08
N PRO A 149 14.00 -3.42 8.71
CA PRO A 149 13.20 -2.40 8.06
C PRO A 149 14.06 -1.29 7.48
N ALA A 150 13.63 -0.71 6.35
CA ALA A 150 14.41 0.30 5.65
C ALA A 150 13.53 1.30 4.90
N PRO A 151 13.92 2.59 4.85
CA PRO A 151 13.26 3.54 3.98
C PRO A 151 13.48 3.17 2.51
N GLU A 152 12.49 3.47 1.67
CA GLU A 152 12.55 3.31 0.22
C GLU A 152 12.26 4.64 -0.48
N ALA A 153 13.08 4.98 -1.48
CA ALA A 153 12.74 6.02 -2.44
C ALA A 153 12.07 5.38 -3.66
N LYS A 154 11.00 6.01 -4.13
CA LYS A 154 10.19 5.53 -5.25
C LYS A 154 10.00 6.64 -6.28
N VAL A 155 10.11 6.27 -7.55
CA VAL A 155 9.66 7.07 -8.70
C VAL A 155 8.52 6.31 -9.35
N PHE A 156 7.45 6.99 -9.70
CA PHE A 156 6.29 6.35 -10.33
C PHE A 156 5.75 7.19 -11.47
N ALA A 157 5.07 6.52 -12.39
CA ALA A 157 4.32 7.13 -13.47
C ALA A 157 3.01 6.36 -13.71
N GLU A 158 1.97 7.09 -14.03
CA GLU A 158 0.66 6.58 -14.40
C GLU A 158 0.19 7.24 -15.69
N TYR A 159 -0.42 6.44 -16.55
CA TYR A 159 -1.01 6.91 -17.79
C TYR A 159 -2.37 6.26 -18.00
N THR A 160 -3.37 7.09 -18.29
CA THR A 160 -4.74 6.63 -18.52
C THR A 160 -5.05 6.61 -20.01
N ILE A 161 -5.32 5.42 -20.52
CA ILE A 161 -5.95 5.21 -21.83
C ILE A 161 -7.36 4.69 -21.53
N PHE A 162 -8.28 5.63 -21.29
CA PHE A 162 -9.61 5.29 -20.77
C PHE A 162 -10.25 4.08 -21.51
N PRO A 163 -10.73 3.08 -20.79
CA PRO A 163 -10.88 3.00 -19.32
C PRO A 163 -9.67 2.38 -18.58
N VAL A 164 -8.58 2.05 -19.25
CA VAL A 164 -7.40 1.40 -18.66
C VAL A 164 -6.45 2.43 -18.04
N VAL A 165 -5.97 2.15 -16.85
CA VAL A 165 -4.88 2.90 -16.23
C VAL A 165 -3.64 2.02 -16.16
N LEU A 166 -2.57 2.50 -16.78
CA LEU A 166 -1.25 1.89 -16.71
C LEU A 166 -0.46 2.55 -15.60
N ARG A 167 0.22 1.76 -14.79
CA ARG A 167 1.11 2.26 -13.73
C ARG A 167 2.44 1.53 -13.79
N THR A 168 3.50 2.29 -13.59
CA THR A 168 4.84 1.75 -13.35
C THR A 168 5.47 2.48 -12.17
N ALA A 169 6.27 1.76 -11.39
CA ALA A 169 7.05 2.32 -10.30
C ALA A 169 8.41 1.64 -10.23
N VAL A 170 9.42 2.39 -9.84
CA VAL A 170 10.74 1.87 -9.51
C VAL A 170 11.08 2.38 -8.11
N ARG A 171 11.44 1.47 -7.21
CA ARG A 171 11.81 1.79 -5.84
C ARG A 171 13.17 1.20 -5.49
N ARG A 172 13.85 1.88 -4.57
CA ARG A 172 15.12 1.45 -4.00
C ARG A 172 15.09 1.53 -2.50
N GLY A 173 15.42 0.43 -1.84
CA GLY A 173 15.62 0.38 -0.39
C GLY A 173 16.99 0.91 0.01
N PHE A 174 17.07 1.52 1.20
CA PHE A 174 18.30 2.03 1.80
C PHE A 174 18.49 1.38 3.17
N GLY A 175 19.28 0.32 3.23
CA GLY A 175 19.56 -0.43 4.47
C GLY A 175 19.19 -1.90 4.33
N GLY A 176 18.04 -2.34 4.81
CA GLY A 176 17.68 -3.76 4.89
C GLY A 176 17.85 -4.54 3.60
N ASN A 177 17.31 -4.08 2.48
CA ASN A 177 17.40 -4.78 1.20
C ASN A 177 18.44 -4.21 0.21
N ASN A 178 18.68 -2.89 0.19
CA ASN A 178 19.59 -2.18 -0.72
C ASN A 178 19.40 -2.51 -2.21
N GLY A 179 18.23 -3.03 -2.58
CA GLY A 179 17.93 -3.49 -3.92
C GLY A 179 17.00 -2.55 -4.69
N TRP A 180 16.93 -2.76 -6.00
CA TRP A 180 15.98 -2.12 -6.89
C TRP A 180 14.83 -3.05 -7.19
N VAL A 181 13.61 -2.52 -7.13
CA VAL A 181 12.40 -3.24 -7.51
C VAL A 181 11.60 -2.36 -8.46
N GLY A 182 11.17 -2.95 -9.57
CA GLY A 182 10.32 -2.32 -10.57
C GLY A 182 8.98 -3.03 -10.64
N ASP A 183 7.89 -2.27 -10.58
CA ASP A 183 6.53 -2.76 -10.69
C ASP A 183 5.86 -2.20 -11.94
N ILE A 184 5.10 -3.02 -12.61
CA ILE A 184 4.21 -2.62 -13.71
C ILE A 184 2.84 -3.22 -13.48
N SER A 185 1.81 -2.42 -13.70
CA SER A 185 0.43 -2.87 -13.59
C SER A 185 -0.47 -2.14 -14.58
N ALA A 186 -1.55 -2.80 -14.93
CA ALA A 186 -2.64 -2.21 -15.67
C ALA A 186 -3.93 -2.56 -14.94
N TYR A 187 -4.82 -1.60 -14.74
CA TYR A 187 -6.10 -1.88 -14.13
C TYR A 187 -7.25 -1.27 -14.91
N LEU A 188 -8.36 -1.97 -14.86
CA LEU A 188 -9.57 -1.70 -15.62
C LEU A 188 -10.76 -1.66 -14.66
N PRO A 189 -11.59 -0.61 -14.68
CA PRO A 189 -12.87 -0.64 -14.01
C PRO A 189 -13.80 -1.64 -14.74
N VAL A 190 -14.26 -2.66 -14.02
CA VAL A 190 -15.13 -3.72 -14.58
C VAL A 190 -16.56 -3.59 -14.10
N ALA A 191 -16.79 -2.89 -13.02
CA ALA A 191 -18.10 -2.52 -12.54
C ALA A 191 -18.04 -1.15 -11.84
N GLY A 192 -19.10 -0.37 -11.99
CA GLY A 192 -19.20 0.93 -11.36
C GLY A 192 -20.64 1.42 -11.26
N SER A 193 -20.91 2.12 -10.16
CA SER A 193 -22.11 2.91 -9.93
C SER A 193 -21.72 4.16 -9.16
N GLU A 194 -22.66 5.02 -8.80
CA GLU A 194 -22.39 6.23 -8.01
C GLU A 194 -21.69 5.93 -6.65
N ARG A 195 -21.86 4.71 -6.12
CA ARG A 195 -21.36 4.35 -4.77
C ARG A 195 -20.51 3.09 -4.73
N PHE A 196 -20.32 2.43 -5.85
CA PHE A 196 -19.61 1.16 -5.89
C PHE A 196 -18.73 1.08 -7.13
N PHE A 197 -17.44 0.72 -6.94
CA PHE A 197 -16.48 0.60 -8.03
C PHE A 197 -15.66 -0.67 -7.84
N VAL A 198 -15.41 -1.38 -8.94
CA VAL A 198 -14.53 -2.55 -8.96
C VAL A 198 -13.50 -2.38 -10.06
N PHE A 199 -12.25 -2.56 -9.68
CA PHE A 199 -11.10 -2.56 -10.57
C PHE A 199 -10.43 -3.92 -10.55
N VAL A 200 -9.96 -4.37 -11.70
CA VAL A 200 -9.16 -5.59 -11.82
C VAL A 200 -8.03 -5.35 -12.81
N GLY A 201 -6.95 -6.11 -12.67
CA GLY A 201 -5.90 -6.08 -13.68
C GLY A 201 -4.64 -6.85 -13.33
N PRO A 202 -3.78 -7.08 -14.33
CA PRO A 202 -2.51 -7.74 -14.17
C PRO A 202 -1.46 -6.86 -13.51
N THR A 203 -0.52 -7.52 -12.84
CA THR A 203 0.65 -6.90 -12.25
C THR A 203 1.86 -7.81 -12.42
N ALA A 204 3.06 -7.21 -12.52
CA ALA A 204 4.31 -7.94 -12.51
C ALA A 204 5.38 -7.12 -11.77
N THR A 205 6.26 -7.82 -11.07
CA THR A 205 7.36 -7.26 -10.29
C THR A 205 8.69 -7.82 -10.78
N TYR A 206 9.61 -6.93 -11.13
CA TYR A 206 11.01 -7.24 -11.43
C TYR A 206 11.88 -6.80 -10.25
N ALA A 207 12.85 -7.62 -9.87
CA ALA A 207 13.78 -7.30 -8.80
C ALA A 207 15.23 -7.51 -9.23
N ASP A 208 16.12 -6.64 -8.76
CA ASP A 208 17.54 -6.78 -9.00
C ASP A 208 18.15 -7.90 -8.14
N SER A 209 19.38 -8.28 -8.46
CA SER A 209 20.08 -9.34 -7.75
C SER A 209 20.33 -9.03 -6.27
N SER A 210 20.39 -7.75 -5.87
CA SER A 210 20.60 -7.35 -4.47
C SER A 210 19.34 -7.63 -3.64
N TYR A 211 18.18 -7.22 -4.15
CA TYR A 211 16.88 -7.54 -3.55
C TYR A 211 16.66 -9.06 -3.52
N MET A 212 16.88 -9.73 -4.66
CA MET A 212 16.67 -11.17 -4.80
C MET A 212 17.52 -11.96 -3.81
N ARG A 213 18.82 -11.64 -3.69
CA ARG A 213 19.70 -12.29 -2.70
C ARG A 213 19.27 -12.02 -1.26
N ARG A 214 18.71 -10.85 -0.97
CA ARG A 214 18.31 -10.51 0.38
C ARG A 214 17.05 -11.28 0.81
N TYR A 215 16.05 -11.37 -0.07
CA TYR A 215 14.78 -12.00 0.24
C TYR A 215 14.73 -13.51 -0.04
N PHE A 216 15.44 -13.98 -1.07
CA PHE A 216 15.35 -15.35 -1.56
C PHE A 216 16.69 -16.11 -1.51
N GLY A 217 17.80 -15.42 -1.26
CA GLY A 217 19.13 -16.00 -1.23
C GLY A 217 19.44 -16.70 0.08
N ILE A 218 20.43 -17.62 0.03
CA ILE A 218 20.97 -18.34 1.17
C ILE A 218 22.50 -18.34 1.05
N ASN A 219 23.17 -17.52 1.85
CA ASN A 219 24.62 -17.45 1.86
C ASN A 219 25.23 -18.63 2.67
N PRO A 220 26.58 -18.84 2.60
CA PRO A 220 27.23 -19.96 3.29
C PRO A 220 26.93 -20.03 4.79
N ASN A 221 26.95 -18.89 5.50
CA ASN A 221 26.68 -18.84 6.94
C ASN A 221 25.21 -19.18 7.27
N GLN A 222 24.28 -18.70 6.42
CA GLN A 222 22.86 -19.04 6.53
C GLN A 222 22.62 -20.52 6.26
N SER A 223 23.31 -21.09 5.26
CA SER A 223 23.24 -22.51 4.93
C SER A 223 23.64 -23.39 6.12
N ILE A 224 24.74 -23.06 6.80
CA ILE A 224 25.20 -23.78 8.00
C ILE A 224 24.17 -23.71 9.13
N ARG A 225 23.57 -22.54 9.38
CA ARG A 225 22.66 -22.35 10.50
C ARG A 225 21.26 -22.90 10.26
N SER A 226 20.78 -22.81 9.00
CA SER A 226 19.40 -23.20 8.63
C SER A 226 19.29 -24.64 8.10
N GLY A 227 20.40 -25.23 7.64
CA GLY A 227 20.41 -26.52 6.95
C GLY A 227 19.93 -26.48 5.48
N TYR A 228 19.57 -25.32 4.96
CA TYR A 228 19.23 -25.18 3.54
C TYR A 228 20.48 -25.18 2.65
N ARG A 229 20.36 -25.67 1.42
CA ARG A 229 21.40 -25.52 0.41
C ARG A 229 21.66 -24.05 0.11
N GLN A 230 22.91 -23.71 -0.19
CA GLN A 230 23.26 -22.36 -0.66
C GLN A 230 22.48 -22.03 -1.96
N PHE A 231 22.04 -20.79 -2.03
CA PHE A 231 21.27 -20.31 -3.19
C PHE A 231 21.59 -18.84 -3.44
N THR A 232 22.01 -18.53 -4.66
CA THR A 232 22.40 -17.18 -5.07
C THR A 232 21.53 -16.75 -6.26
N PRO A 233 20.35 -16.16 -5.99
CA PRO A 233 19.46 -15.72 -7.07
C PRO A 233 20.04 -14.54 -7.85
N GLY A 234 19.77 -14.52 -9.15
CA GLY A 234 20.01 -13.40 -10.04
C GLY A 234 18.89 -12.38 -10.03
N SER A 235 19.00 -11.36 -10.88
CA SER A 235 17.91 -10.42 -11.18
C SER A 235 16.90 -11.04 -12.14
N GLY A 236 15.63 -10.69 -11.99
CA GLY A 236 14.58 -11.19 -12.86
C GLY A 236 13.17 -10.80 -12.41
N PHE A 237 12.18 -11.26 -13.15
CA PHE A 237 10.80 -11.17 -12.68
C PHE A 237 10.63 -12.06 -11.46
N SER A 238 10.32 -11.43 -10.31
CA SER A 238 10.10 -12.14 -9.05
C SER A 238 8.68 -12.65 -8.91
N SER A 239 7.71 -11.94 -9.49
CA SER A 239 6.30 -12.35 -9.47
C SER A 239 5.49 -11.74 -10.62
N ALA A 240 4.39 -12.39 -10.95
CA ALA A 240 3.32 -11.83 -11.78
C ALA A 240 1.97 -12.36 -11.28
N GLY A 241 0.90 -11.61 -11.55
CA GLY A 241 -0.41 -11.98 -11.07
C GLY A 241 -1.51 -11.02 -11.47
N PHE A 242 -2.59 -11.09 -10.74
CA PHE A 242 -3.77 -10.24 -10.90
C PHE A 242 -4.19 -9.65 -9.57
N GLY A 243 -4.68 -8.43 -9.62
CA GLY A 243 -5.28 -7.75 -8.50
C GLY A 243 -6.71 -7.34 -8.78
N SER A 244 -7.46 -7.17 -7.71
CA SER A 244 -8.78 -6.58 -7.71
C SER A 244 -8.93 -5.65 -6.53
N SER A 245 -9.68 -4.58 -6.73
CA SER A 245 -10.07 -3.64 -5.66
C SER A 245 -11.54 -3.30 -5.83
N ALA A 246 -12.31 -3.41 -4.76
CA ALA A 246 -13.68 -2.98 -4.69
C ALA A 246 -13.80 -1.86 -3.65
N VAL A 247 -14.43 -0.76 -4.03
CA VAL A 247 -14.69 0.38 -3.16
C VAL A 247 -16.19 0.60 -3.08
N TRP A 248 -16.74 0.66 -1.87
CA TRP A 248 -18.15 0.87 -1.64
C TRP A 248 -18.38 2.02 -0.65
N PHE A 249 -19.07 3.07 -1.10
CA PHE A 249 -19.54 4.21 -0.31
C PHE A 249 -20.97 3.95 0.15
N TRP A 250 -21.20 3.66 1.41
CA TRP A 250 -22.57 3.57 1.92
C TRP A 250 -23.13 4.92 2.39
N THR A 251 -22.26 5.90 2.63
CA THR A 251 -22.60 7.31 2.79
C THR A 251 -21.60 8.18 2.02
N GLU A 252 -21.78 9.50 2.03
CA GLU A 252 -20.79 10.44 1.46
C GLU A 252 -19.43 10.43 2.16
N HIS A 253 -19.40 9.99 3.43
CA HIS A 253 -18.23 10.00 4.28
C HIS A 253 -17.69 8.60 4.59
N TRP A 254 -18.56 7.60 4.76
CA TRP A 254 -18.15 6.24 5.11
C TRP A 254 -18.02 5.36 3.89
N PHE A 255 -16.89 4.70 3.78
CA PHE A 255 -16.64 3.74 2.73
C PHE A 255 -15.87 2.52 3.23
N MET A 256 -15.97 1.46 2.48
CA MET A 256 -15.24 0.22 2.67
C MET A 256 -14.45 -0.09 1.41
N THR A 257 -13.25 -0.64 1.58
CA THR A 257 -12.48 -1.22 0.49
C THR A 257 -12.23 -2.68 0.74
N ALA A 258 -12.28 -3.46 -0.31
CA ALA A 258 -11.93 -4.88 -0.30
C ALA A 258 -10.99 -5.13 -1.48
N ASP A 259 -9.75 -5.52 -1.17
CA ASP A 259 -8.72 -5.76 -2.17
C ASP A 259 -8.26 -7.19 -2.13
N GLY A 260 -7.99 -7.73 -3.28
CA GLY A 260 -7.46 -9.07 -3.47
C GLY A 260 -6.32 -9.10 -4.46
N ALA A 261 -5.27 -9.85 -4.13
CA ALA A 261 -4.17 -10.12 -5.03
C ALA A 261 -3.87 -11.59 -5.11
N TYR A 262 -3.83 -12.11 -6.30
CA TYR A 262 -3.25 -13.41 -6.58
C TYR A 262 -1.94 -13.20 -7.33
N GLN A 263 -0.84 -13.66 -6.76
CA GLN A 263 0.50 -13.56 -7.35
C GLN A 263 1.15 -14.93 -7.43
N ARG A 264 1.88 -15.18 -8.50
CA ARG A 264 2.76 -16.33 -8.67
C ARG A 264 4.20 -15.86 -8.68
N LEU A 265 5.01 -16.46 -7.83
CA LEU A 265 6.46 -16.29 -7.83
C LEU A 265 7.06 -16.92 -9.09
N LEU A 266 8.07 -16.29 -9.64
CA LEU A 266 8.70 -16.65 -10.91
C LEU A 266 10.21 -16.80 -10.74
N GLY A 267 10.82 -17.54 -11.65
CA GLY A 267 12.28 -17.71 -11.74
C GLY A 267 12.92 -18.03 -10.39
N ASP A 268 14.03 -17.40 -10.09
CA ASP A 268 14.80 -17.63 -8.87
C ASP A 268 14.01 -17.37 -7.56
N ALA A 269 12.97 -16.53 -7.59
CA ALA A 269 12.10 -16.36 -6.44
C ALA A 269 11.26 -17.61 -6.16
N ALA A 270 10.79 -18.28 -7.20
CA ALA A 270 10.08 -19.56 -7.09
C ALA A 270 11.02 -20.71 -6.71
N ASP A 271 12.24 -20.73 -7.27
CA ASP A 271 13.21 -21.82 -7.10
C ASP A 271 13.99 -21.74 -5.78
N SER A 272 13.77 -20.71 -4.99
CA SER A 272 14.43 -20.54 -3.70
C SER A 272 14.07 -21.65 -2.71
N PRO A 273 15.06 -22.21 -1.98
CA PRO A 273 14.81 -23.26 -0.97
C PRO A 273 13.85 -22.85 0.14
N ILE A 274 13.64 -21.57 0.38
CA ILE A 274 12.68 -21.05 1.38
C ILE A 274 11.28 -20.86 0.80
N THR A 275 11.10 -20.91 -0.51
CA THR A 275 9.79 -20.78 -1.15
C THR A 275 9.02 -22.10 -1.00
N ARG A 276 7.94 -22.06 -0.22
CA ARG A 276 7.06 -23.21 0.05
C ARG A 276 5.78 -23.18 -0.78
N ALA A 277 5.35 -21.99 -1.20
CA ALA A 277 4.20 -21.81 -2.07
C ALA A 277 4.56 -20.81 -3.18
N HIS A 278 4.48 -21.30 -4.43
CA HIS A 278 4.71 -20.43 -5.59
C HIS A 278 3.56 -19.48 -5.84
N SER A 279 2.34 -19.86 -5.46
CA SER A 279 1.14 -19.03 -5.61
C SER A 279 0.74 -18.47 -4.27
N GLN A 280 0.47 -17.18 -4.23
CA GLN A 280 0.17 -16.43 -3.02
C GLN A 280 -1.09 -15.60 -3.21
N LEU A 281 -1.93 -15.59 -2.18
CA LEU A 281 -3.13 -14.75 -2.10
C LEU A 281 -2.91 -13.70 -1.00
N THR A 282 -3.22 -12.46 -1.29
CA THR A 282 -3.33 -11.39 -0.27
C THR A 282 -4.74 -10.82 -0.34
N LEU A 283 -5.38 -10.69 0.80
CA LEU A 283 -6.68 -10.02 0.92
C LEU A 283 -6.54 -8.88 1.91
N ASN A 284 -7.17 -7.75 1.61
CA ASN A 284 -7.21 -6.59 2.49
C ASN A 284 -8.63 -6.06 2.56
N LEU A 285 -9.08 -5.74 3.76
CA LEU A 285 -10.39 -5.15 4.03
C LEU A 285 -10.18 -3.90 4.88
N SER A 286 -10.78 -2.80 4.49
CA SER A 286 -10.76 -1.58 5.32
C SER A 286 -12.11 -0.90 5.38
N VAL A 287 -12.33 -0.20 6.49
CA VAL A 287 -13.46 0.69 6.70
C VAL A 287 -12.90 2.04 7.11
N ALA A 288 -13.28 3.09 6.42
CA ALA A 288 -12.73 4.42 6.64
C ALA A 288 -13.80 5.51 6.57
N TYR A 289 -13.52 6.58 7.27
CA TYR A 289 -14.27 7.82 7.24
C TYR A 289 -13.48 8.88 6.46
N ARG A 290 -14.15 9.55 5.52
CA ARG A 290 -13.63 10.62 4.71
C ARG A 290 -14.19 11.96 5.21
N PHE A 291 -13.31 12.92 5.44
CA PHE A 291 -13.63 14.25 5.93
C PHE A 291 -13.93 15.24 4.82
#